data_2ad72040ee947556ec415c495f2554a4
#
_entry.id   2ad72040ee947556ec415c495f2554a4
#
_cell.length_a   1.000
_cell.length_b   1.000
_cell.length_c   1.000
_cell.angle_alpha   90.00
_cell.angle_beta   90.00
_cell.angle_gamma   90.00
#
_symmetry.space_group_name_H-M   'P 1'
#
loop_
_entity.id
_entity.type
_entity.pdbx_description
1 polymer ?
#
loop_
_entity_poly.entity_id
_entity_poly.type
_entity_poly.pdbx_seq_one_letter_code
_entity_poly.pdbx_strand_id
1 'polypeptide(L)'
;MKEKKTNLLQVLARRALLVALDGAIVAFSFYFALLLRADGAVEASWWPHNRALLYANLPWIVAVYLLSFLAGRLYTILWKYAGERDLIRLAGMIAVPTGIVYLVNRCFIHGVLFNSANAMAAVLIFLFIGGSRLAWRLFLNHPLGERLRGNTSKDPNRPVMIVGAGEAGAWAINVCKTNTGYGHVIVAVDDDPNKLGQTIHGVPVRGTLEEIPDLCTRYNIHTIIVAIPTLKGNRLNHVIDLCVSTHCAVQMLSDPQLVGAGTPQQGAFRELNTADFLSREEVTLDTEKISGYLTGKTVLVTGGGGSIGSELCRQVMRFKPAKLLIFDIYENCAYELLMELQQKYGRDVPVTVLVGSIRDKARLDEVFETYHPTVVFHAAAHKHVPLMEISPAEAVKNNVFGTKNLFTSASEHGVERLVQLSTDKAVNPTSVMGCTKRLCEMLIQTFAGNTDMKCVAVRFGNVLGSHGSVIPLFEAQIKKGGPVTLTDANIERYFMTIPEAAQLVLQAGALAESGSIYVLDMGEPVKIMDLAKQLIRFYGYEPGVNMDIKIVGLRPGEKLYEELMMDEEQDKMRRTVHNKIFVAPPRNIDLGEFYQQLQELAVAAEHNDDSVVEQLAQMVPTFTPTRENLKL
;
A
#
# COMPACT_ATOMS: atom_id res chain seq x y z
N MET A 1 -25.99 -19.26 -21.62
CA MET A 1 -25.63 -20.45 -22.41
C MET A 1 -25.18 -20.14 -23.83
N LYS A 2 -25.75 -19.15 -24.54
CA LYS A 2 -25.34 -18.74 -25.91
C LYS A 2 -23.90 -18.13 -25.97
N GLU A 3 -23.50 -17.28 -25.02
CA GLU A 3 -22.16 -16.68 -25.00
C GLU A 3 -21.02 -17.69 -24.78
N LYS A 4 -21.22 -18.70 -23.91
CA LYS A 4 -20.22 -19.77 -23.73
C LYS A 4 -19.99 -20.62 -24.98
N LYS A 5 -21.03 -20.82 -25.83
CA LYS A 5 -20.92 -21.57 -27.08
C LYS A 5 -20.17 -20.77 -28.17
N THR A 6 -20.36 -19.44 -28.23
CA THR A 6 -19.67 -18.57 -29.20
C THR A 6 -18.17 -18.49 -28.92
N ASN A 7 -17.77 -18.41 -27.65
CA ASN A 7 -16.37 -18.42 -27.24
C ASN A 7 -15.67 -19.76 -27.54
N LEU A 8 -16.36 -20.89 -27.37
CA LEU A 8 -15.80 -22.22 -27.66
C LEU A 8 -15.55 -22.42 -29.18
N LEU A 9 -16.49 -22.00 -30.01
CA LEU A 9 -16.37 -22.06 -31.48
C LEU A 9 -15.21 -21.20 -32.00
N GLN A 10 -15.00 -20.02 -31.45
CA GLN A 10 -13.87 -19.14 -31.84
C GLN A 10 -12.52 -19.75 -31.41
N VAL A 11 -12.43 -20.38 -30.24
CA VAL A 11 -11.21 -21.06 -29.78
C VAL A 11 -10.89 -22.27 -30.67
N LEU A 12 -11.89 -23.05 -31.04
CA LEU A 12 -11.71 -24.19 -31.92
C LEU A 12 -11.32 -23.76 -33.36
N ALA A 13 -11.97 -22.74 -33.93
CA ALA A 13 -11.63 -22.20 -35.24
C ALA A 13 -10.17 -21.66 -35.29
N ARG A 14 -9.74 -20.97 -34.25
CA ARG A 14 -8.37 -20.47 -34.10
C ARG A 14 -7.34 -21.61 -34.05
N ARG A 15 -7.64 -22.68 -33.31
CA ARG A 15 -6.75 -23.86 -33.23
C ARG A 15 -6.69 -24.57 -34.58
N ALA A 16 -7.81 -24.75 -35.25
CA ALA A 16 -7.86 -25.36 -36.56
C ALA A 16 -7.03 -24.57 -37.59
N LEU A 17 -7.12 -23.24 -37.58
CA LEU A 17 -6.31 -22.36 -38.42
C LEU A 17 -4.81 -22.54 -38.19
N LEU A 18 -4.39 -22.64 -36.91
CA LEU A 18 -2.98 -22.85 -36.54
C LEU A 18 -2.47 -24.22 -37.03
N VAL A 19 -3.28 -25.26 -36.87
CA VAL A 19 -2.94 -26.61 -37.37
C VAL A 19 -2.78 -26.61 -38.89
N ALA A 20 -3.70 -25.95 -39.63
CA ALA A 20 -3.61 -25.81 -41.08
C ALA A 20 -2.35 -25.05 -41.55
N LEU A 21 -2.03 -23.96 -40.81
CA LEU A 21 -0.80 -23.17 -41.09
C LEU A 21 0.46 -24.00 -40.84
N ASP A 22 0.54 -24.72 -39.76
CA ASP A 22 1.71 -25.55 -39.44
C ASP A 22 1.84 -26.71 -40.39
N GLY A 23 0.73 -27.31 -40.84
CA GLY A 23 0.72 -28.31 -41.94
C GLY A 23 1.26 -27.75 -43.26
N ALA A 24 0.86 -26.52 -43.61
CA ALA A 24 1.39 -25.84 -44.80
C ALA A 24 2.89 -25.54 -44.66
N ILE A 25 3.36 -25.13 -43.48
CA ILE A 25 4.80 -24.90 -43.20
C ILE A 25 5.58 -26.20 -43.36
N VAL A 26 5.10 -27.31 -42.82
CA VAL A 26 5.75 -28.63 -42.97
C VAL A 26 5.84 -29.01 -44.46
N ALA A 27 4.75 -28.92 -45.19
CA ALA A 27 4.73 -29.23 -46.63
C ALA A 27 5.69 -28.36 -47.41
N PHE A 28 5.66 -27.06 -47.20
CA PHE A 28 6.56 -26.11 -47.82
C PHE A 28 8.04 -26.39 -47.49
N SER A 29 8.35 -26.73 -46.23
CA SER A 29 9.70 -27.02 -45.80
C SER A 29 10.29 -28.24 -46.51
N PHE A 30 9.53 -29.31 -46.70
CA PHE A 30 9.97 -30.47 -47.45
C PHE A 30 10.19 -30.16 -48.94
N TYR A 31 9.28 -29.40 -49.54
CA TYR A 31 9.42 -28.96 -50.92
C TYR A 31 10.65 -28.08 -51.11
N PHE A 32 10.83 -27.10 -50.20
CA PHE A 32 11.96 -26.17 -50.26
C PHE A 32 13.30 -26.85 -49.98
N ALA A 33 13.33 -27.81 -49.05
CA ALA A 33 14.52 -28.63 -48.79
C ALA A 33 14.96 -29.46 -50.02
N LEU A 34 13.99 -29.97 -50.76
CA LEU A 34 14.27 -30.68 -52.03
C LEU A 34 14.81 -29.73 -53.10
N LEU A 35 14.27 -28.50 -53.16
CA LEU A 35 14.70 -27.43 -54.06
C LEU A 35 16.10 -26.94 -53.76
N LEU A 36 16.41 -26.72 -52.50
CA LEU A 36 17.75 -26.35 -52.03
C LEU A 36 18.80 -27.43 -52.36
N ARG A 37 18.41 -28.71 -52.27
CA ARG A 37 19.31 -29.81 -52.66
C ARG A 37 19.59 -29.86 -54.15
N ALA A 38 18.66 -29.35 -54.96
CA ALA A 38 18.81 -29.25 -56.41
C ALA A 38 19.64 -28.03 -56.88
N ASP A 39 20.15 -27.21 -55.91
CA ASP A 39 20.81 -25.92 -56.20
C ASP A 39 19.98 -25.04 -57.20
N GLY A 40 18.65 -25.16 -57.17
CA GLY A 40 17.76 -24.51 -58.11
C GLY A 40 17.74 -25.11 -59.51
N ALA A 41 18.53 -26.14 -59.80
CA ALA A 41 18.59 -26.81 -61.12
C ALA A 41 17.38 -27.75 -61.28
N VAL A 42 16.23 -27.18 -61.66
CA VAL A 42 14.94 -27.92 -61.89
C VAL A 42 15.00 -28.80 -63.11
N GLU A 43 16.05 -28.69 -63.94
CA GLU A 43 16.28 -29.46 -65.16
C GLU A 43 17.05 -30.79 -64.94
N ALA A 44 17.49 -31.04 -63.69
CA ALA A 44 18.19 -32.29 -63.36
C ALA A 44 17.26 -33.51 -63.62
N SER A 45 17.79 -34.55 -64.22
CA SER A 45 17.05 -35.75 -64.61
C SER A 45 16.33 -36.47 -63.46
N TRP A 46 16.78 -36.28 -62.24
CA TRP A 46 16.21 -36.86 -61.01
C TRP A 46 15.08 -36.01 -60.42
N TRP A 47 14.94 -34.74 -60.81
CA TRP A 47 13.98 -33.80 -60.24
C TRP A 47 12.51 -34.21 -60.44
N PRO A 48 12.01 -34.55 -61.66
CA PRO A 48 10.62 -34.92 -61.84
C PRO A 48 10.21 -36.13 -61.03
N HIS A 49 11.10 -37.13 -60.95
CA HIS A 49 10.86 -38.37 -60.21
C HIS A 49 10.75 -38.10 -58.70
N ASN A 50 11.74 -37.40 -58.11
CA ASN A 50 11.73 -37.12 -56.67
C ASN A 50 10.63 -36.15 -56.23
N ARG A 51 10.24 -35.21 -57.09
CA ARG A 51 9.09 -34.34 -56.87
C ARG A 51 7.79 -35.15 -56.83
N ALA A 52 7.58 -36.06 -57.76
CA ALA A 52 6.41 -36.92 -57.81
C ALA A 52 6.32 -37.82 -56.55
N LEU A 53 7.45 -38.39 -56.14
CA LEU A 53 7.57 -39.19 -54.93
C LEU A 53 7.30 -38.36 -53.65
N LEU A 54 7.80 -37.12 -53.58
CA LEU A 54 7.49 -36.22 -52.46
C LEU A 54 5.99 -35.96 -52.38
N TYR A 55 5.33 -35.59 -53.49
CA TYR A 55 3.89 -35.31 -53.48
C TYR A 55 3.04 -36.53 -53.08
N ALA A 56 3.43 -37.72 -53.48
CA ALA A 56 2.74 -38.95 -53.12
C ALA A 56 2.86 -39.24 -51.63
N ASN A 57 3.96 -38.88 -51.02
CA ASN A 57 4.25 -39.16 -49.61
C ASN A 57 3.95 -37.98 -48.67
N LEU A 58 3.76 -36.77 -49.15
CA LEU A 58 3.58 -35.55 -48.38
C LEU A 58 2.39 -35.65 -47.38
N PRO A 59 1.21 -36.24 -47.74
CA PRO A 59 0.08 -36.29 -46.81
C PRO A 59 0.40 -37.03 -45.48
N TRP A 60 1.05 -38.20 -45.57
CA TRP A 60 1.38 -38.95 -44.38
C TRP A 60 2.53 -38.30 -43.61
N ILE A 61 3.50 -37.69 -44.24
CA ILE A 61 4.58 -36.91 -43.64
C ILE A 61 3.98 -35.77 -42.80
N VAL A 62 3.14 -34.94 -43.42
CA VAL A 62 2.45 -33.85 -42.72
C VAL A 62 1.63 -34.39 -41.53
N ALA A 63 0.91 -35.50 -41.73
CA ALA A 63 0.12 -36.10 -40.64
C ALA A 63 0.97 -36.52 -39.45
N VAL A 64 2.14 -37.14 -39.66
CA VAL A 64 3.05 -37.56 -38.57
C VAL A 64 3.58 -36.33 -37.80
N TYR A 65 3.95 -35.26 -38.47
CA TYR A 65 4.37 -34.00 -37.81
C TYR A 65 3.21 -33.38 -37.04
N LEU A 66 2.04 -33.24 -37.60
CA LEU A 66 0.87 -32.68 -36.92
C LEU A 66 0.46 -33.53 -35.70
N LEU A 67 0.52 -34.86 -35.81
CA LEU A 67 0.27 -35.75 -34.66
C LEU A 67 1.32 -35.56 -33.54
N SER A 68 2.60 -35.39 -33.89
CA SER A 68 3.64 -35.06 -32.90
C SER A 68 3.38 -33.71 -32.24
N PHE A 69 2.94 -32.68 -32.97
CA PHE A 69 2.60 -31.37 -32.41
C PHE A 69 1.36 -31.42 -31.52
N LEU A 70 0.37 -32.22 -31.85
CA LEU A 70 -0.82 -32.45 -31.03
C LEU A 70 -0.45 -33.22 -29.76
N ALA A 71 0.32 -34.31 -29.85
CA ALA A 71 0.78 -35.10 -28.71
C ALA A 71 1.67 -34.27 -27.77
N GLY A 72 2.56 -33.46 -28.32
CA GLY A 72 3.40 -32.52 -27.56
C GLY A 72 2.67 -31.29 -27.04
N ARG A 73 1.35 -31.18 -27.29
CA ARG A 73 0.51 -30.06 -26.84
C ARG A 73 0.98 -28.68 -27.34
N LEU A 74 1.55 -28.57 -28.55
CA LEU A 74 2.05 -27.33 -29.14
C LEU A 74 0.97 -26.23 -29.17
N TYR A 75 -0.29 -26.60 -29.42
CA TYR A 75 -1.43 -25.67 -29.55
C TYR A 75 -2.03 -25.22 -28.22
N THR A 76 -1.51 -25.72 -27.09
CA THR A 76 -1.92 -25.28 -25.74
C THR A 76 -0.89 -24.33 -25.09
N ILE A 77 0.29 -24.19 -25.71
CA ILE A 77 1.33 -23.28 -25.23
C ILE A 77 0.92 -21.82 -25.50
N LEU A 78 0.98 -21.00 -24.45
CA LEU A 78 0.79 -19.54 -24.57
C LEU A 78 2.09 -18.89 -25.06
N TRP A 79 2.27 -18.81 -26.37
CA TRP A 79 3.50 -18.31 -27.01
C TRP A 79 3.86 -16.86 -26.64
N LYS A 80 2.93 -16.10 -26.05
CA LYS A 80 3.20 -14.78 -25.48
C LYS A 80 4.26 -14.85 -24.36
N TYR A 81 4.29 -15.96 -23.61
CA TYR A 81 5.17 -16.17 -22.45
C TYR A 81 6.19 -17.31 -22.67
N ALA A 82 6.32 -17.80 -23.90
CA ALA A 82 7.22 -18.91 -24.20
C ALA A 82 8.68 -18.57 -23.87
N GLY A 83 9.36 -19.47 -23.19
CA GLY A 83 10.76 -19.39 -22.79
C GLY A 83 11.63 -20.44 -23.50
N GLU A 84 12.89 -20.58 -23.04
CA GLU A 84 13.86 -21.53 -23.58
C GLU A 84 13.35 -22.98 -23.55
N ARG A 85 12.63 -23.38 -22.52
CA ARG A 85 12.08 -24.73 -22.37
C ARG A 85 11.04 -25.07 -23.45
N ASP A 86 10.30 -24.08 -23.93
CA ASP A 86 9.30 -24.31 -24.98
C ASP A 86 9.95 -24.46 -26.35
N LEU A 87 11.08 -23.81 -26.60
CA LEU A 87 11.92 -24.01 -27.79
C LEU A 87 12.55 -25.41 -27.80
N ILE A 88 13.04 -25.89 -26.66
CA ILE A 88 13.57 -27.27 -26.53
C ILE A 88 12.45 -28.29 -26.78
N ARG A 89 11.23 -28.06 -26.26
CA ARG A 89 10.07 -28.90 -26.56
C ARG A 89 9.73 -28.92 -28.06
N LEU A 90 9.74 -27.77 -28.70
CA LEU A 90 9.50 -27.66 -30.14
C LEU A 90 10.55 -28.46 -30.94
N ALA A 91 11.82 -28.38 -30.56
CA ALA A 91 12.89 -29.18 -31.19
C ALA A 91 12.64 -30.68 -31.04
N GLY A 92 12.22 -31.13 -29.84
CA GLY A 92 11.85 -32.53 -29.60
C GLY A 92 10.65 -33.00 -30.43
N MET A 93 9.60 -32.15 -30.55
CA MET A 93 8.41 -32.45 -31.35
C MET A 93 8.72 -32.53 -32.87
N ILE A 94 9.81 -31.93 -33.32
CA ILE A 94 10.29 -32.01 -34.70
C ILE A 94 11.23 -33.20 -34.87
N ALA A 95 12.12 -33.47 -33.91
CA ALA A 95 13.08 -34.57 -34.01
C ALA A 95 12.40 -35.97 -34.11
N VAL A 96 11.33 -36.18 -33.35
CA VAL A 96 10.61 -37.47 -33.34
C VAL A 96 10.02 -37.80 -34.73
N PRO A 97 9.18 -36.96 -35.35
CA PRO A 97 8.66 -37.25 -36.70
C PRO A 97 9.75 -37.29 -37.75
N THR A 98 10.83 -36.48 -37.64
CA THR A 98 11.97 -36.57 -38.54
C THR A 98 12.63 -37.95 -38.47
N GLY A 99 12.79 -38.52 -37.29
CA GLY A 99 13.30 -39.88 -37.08
C GLY A 99 12.37 -40.94 -37.68
N ILE A 100 11.05 -40.78 -37.51
CA ILE A 100 10.05 -41.68 -38.10
C ILE A 100 10.11 -41.66 -39.61
N VAL A 101 10.13 -40.47 -40.23
CA VAL A 101 10.25 -40.29 -41.68
C VAL A 101 11.55 -40.91 -42.19
N TYR A 102 12.66 -40.74 -41.49
CA TYR A 102 13.93 -41.36 -41.81
C TYR A 102 13.87 -42.90 -41.81
N LEU A 103 13.29 -43.49 -40.72
CA LEU A 103 13.17 -44.95 -40.60
C LEU A 103 12.23 -45.53 -41.65
N VAL A 104 11.08 -44.92 -41.92
CA VAL A 104 10.14 -45.35 -42.94
C VAL A 104 10.80 -45.31 -44.33
N ASN A 105 11.51 -44.23 -44.64
CA ASN A 105 12.25 -44.08 -45.88
C ASN A 105 13.37 -45.13 -46.03
N ARG A 106 14.01 -45.56 -44.95
CA ARG A 106 15.09 -46.53 -44.95
C ARG A 106 14.59 -47.95 -45.03
N CYS A 107 13.47 -48.29 -44.36
CA CYS A 107 13.01 -49.66 -44.17
C CYS A 107 11.91 -50.10 -45.19
N PHE A 108 11.06 -49.19 -45.59
CA PHE A 108 9.83 -49.52 -46.32
C PHE A 108 9.72 -48.90 -47.72
N ILE A 109 10.38 -47.76 -47.95
CA ILE A 109 10.18 -47.03 -49.22
C ILE A 109 11.58 -46.64 -49.73
N HIS A 110 12.31 -47.65 -50.29
CA HIS A 110 13.68 -47.42 -50.79
C HIS A 110 13.74 -46.25 -51.79
N GLY A 111 14.40 -45.13 -51.41
CA GLY A 111 14.80 -44.07 -52.34
C GLY A 111 13.84 -42.88 -52.45
N VAL A 112 12.85 -42.69 -51.60
CA VAL A 112 11.82 -41.62 -51.74
C VAL A 112 12.32 -40.23 -51.39
N LEU A 113 13.17 -40.13 -50.36
CA LEU A 113 13.71 -38.84 -49.89
C LEU A 113 15.17 -38.98 -49.56
N PHE A 114 15.97 -38.04 -50.03
CA PHE A 114 17.37 -37.96 -49.63
C PHE A 114 17.46 -37.63 -48.13
N ASN A 115 18.27 -38.32 -47.34
CA ASN A 115 18.44 -38.12 -45.92
C ASN A 115 18.85 -36.69 -45.59
N SER A 116 19.63 -36.03 -46.46
CA SER A 116 19.99 -34.61 -46.33
C SER A 116 18.78 -33.69 -46.49
N ALA A 117 17.85 -33.99 -47.43
CA ALA A 117 16.62 -33.22 -47.61
C ALA A 117 15.69 -33.33 -46.38
N ASN A 118 15.62 -34.53 -45.76
CA ASN A 118 14.85 -34.72 -44.51
C ASN A 118 15.45 -33.91 -43.36
N ALA A 119 16.79 -33.92 -43.18
CA ALA A 119 17.46 -33.12 -42.16
C ALA A 119 17.29 -31.60 -42.42
N MET A 120 17.41 -31.14 -43.66
CA MET A 120 17.18 -29.74 -44.01
C MET A 120 15.73 -29.31 -43.78
N ALA A 121 14.76 -30.17 -44.12
CA ALA A 121 13.34 -29.92 -43.85
C ALA A 121 13.10 -29.75 -42.33
N ALA A 122 13.71 -30.57 -41.46
CA ALA A 122 13.55 -30.45 -40.02
C ALA A 122 14.06 -29.10 -39.48
N VAL A 123 15.21 -28.61 -39.97
CA VAL A 123 15.76 -27.29 -39.63
C VAL A 123 14.83 -26.17 -40.13
N LEU A 124 14.32 -26.26 -41.35
CA LEU A 124 13.40 -25.29 -41.90
C LEU A 124 12.05 -25.25 -41.14
N ILE A 125 11.51 -26.40 -40.76
CA ILE A 125 10.31 -26.50 -39.92
C ILE A 125 10.53 -25.81 -38.59
N PHE A 126 11.67 -26.04 -37.95
CA PHE A 126 12.02 -25.38 -36.66
C PHE A 126 12.10 -23.86 -36.81
N LEU A 127 12.77 -23.36 -37.86
CA LEU A 127 12.91 -21.94 -38.16
C LEU A 127 11.59 -21.29 -38.52
N PHE A 128 10.76 -21.91 -39.37
CA PHE A 128 9.50 -21.31 -39.81
C PHE A 128 8.41 -21.37 -38.73
N ILE A 129 8.27 -22.48 -38.00
CA ILE A 129 7.31 -22.58 -36.89
C ILE A 129 7.76 -21.69 -35.73
N GLY A 130 9.02 -21.80 -35.29
CA GLY A 130 9.57 -20.96 -34.24
C GLY A 130 9.56 -19.48 -34.60
N GLY A 131 9.96 -19.13 -35.83
CA GLY A 131 9.95 -17.78 -36.38
C GLY A 131 8.57 -17.18 -36.50
N SER A 132 7.57 -17.95 -36.96
CA SER A 132 6.17 -17.48 -37.01
C SER A 132 5.59 -17.17 -35.66
N ARG A 133 5.91 -17.98 -34.65
CA ARG A 133 5.49 -17.77 -33.23
C ARG A 133 6.21 -16.57 -32.61
N LEU A 134 7.50 -16.40 -32.88
CA LEU A 134 8.26 -15.24 -32.45
C LEU A 134 7.78 -13.95 -33.11
N ALA A 135 7.55 -13.97 -34.41
CA ALA A 135 6.98 -12.85 -35.18
C ALA A 135 5.61 -12.44 -34.64
N TRP A 136 4.73 -13.43 -34.36
CA TRP A 136 3.44 -13.18 -33.70
C TRP A 136 3.58 -12.54 -32.31
N ARG A 137 4.55 -12.98 -31.51
CA ARG A 137 4.88 -12.38 -30.19
C ARG A 137 5.35 -10.93 -30.35
N LEU A 138 6.25 -10.67 -31.29
CA LEU A 138 6.75 -9.32 -31.58
C LEU A 138 5.64 -8.41 -32.09
N PHE A 139 4.75 -8.92 -32.96
CA PHE A 139 3.60 -8.18 -33.44
C PHE A 139 2.61 -7.82 -32.35
N LEU A 140 2.33 -8.76 -31.42
CA LEU A 140 1.44 -8.51 -30.28
C LEU A 140 2.03 -7.51 -29.29
N ASN A 141 3.35 -7.41 -29.19
CA ASN A 141 4.06 -6.47 -28.32
C ASN A 141 4.41 -5.15 -29.04
N HIS A 142 4.06 -5.01 -30.32
CA HIS A 142 4.27 -3.79 -31.08
C HIS A 142 3.10 -2.81 -30.88
N PRO A 143 3.32 -1.48 -30.82
CA PRO A 143 2.27 -0.46 -30.63
C PRO A 143 1.09 -0.58 -31.63
N LEU A 144 1.34 -1.10 -32.84
CA LEU A 144 0.30 -1.40 -33.83
C LEU A 144 -0.68 -2.49 -33.39
N GLY A 145 -0.21 -3.51 -32.68
CA GLY A 145 -1.05 -4.60 -32.15
C GLY A 145 -1.96 -4.15 -31.00
N GLU A 146 -1.55 -3.15 -30.22
CA GLU A 146 -2.36 -2.57 -29.13
C GLU A 146 -3.48 -1.66 -29.64
N ARG A 147 -3.25 -0.89 -30.70
CA ARG A 147 -4.29 -0.08 -31.36
C ARG A 147 -5.46 -0.92 -31.90
N LEU A 148 -5.19 -2.14 -32.27
CA LEU A 148 -6.23 -3.09 -32.76
C LEU A 148 -7.03 -3.73 -31.59
N ARG A 149 -6.58 -3.61 -30.34
CA ARG A 149 -7.25 -4.15 -29.15
C ARG A 149 -8.24 -3.20 -28.47
N GLY A 150 -8.35 -1.94 -28.90
CA GLY A 150 -9.35 -0.99 -28.37
C GLY A 150 -9.11 -0.54 -26.93
N ASN A 151 -7.90 -0.67 -26.37
CA ASN A 151 -7.58 -0.23 -25.02
C ASN A 151 -7.08 1.22 -25.08
N THR A 152 -8.00 2.16 -25.14
CA THR A 152 -7.75 3.61 -25.22
C THR A 152 -7.85 4.25 -23.84
N SER A 153 -6.77 4.28 -23.06
CA SER A 153 -6.67 5.27 -21.98
C SER A 153 -5.29 5.36 -21.35
N LYS A 154 -4.24 5.68 -22.10
CA LYS A 154 -3.00 6.39 -21.69
C LYS A 154 -2.05 6.30 -22.87
N ASP A 155 -1.41 7.41 -23.23
CA ASP A 155 -0.45 7.46 -24.35
C ASP A 155 0.72 6.49 -24.08
N PRO A 156 0.89 5.41 -24.88
CA PRO A 156 1.96 4.43 -24.68
C PRO A 156 3.36 4.99 -24.95
N ASN A 157 3.47 6.15 -25.60
CA ASN A 157 4.72 6.84 -25.88
C ASN A 157 5.11 7.89 -24.84
N ARG A 158 4.35 7.98 -23.73
CA ARG A 158 4.63 8.95 -22.67
C ARG A 158 6.04 8.72 -22.10
N PRO A 159 6.96 9.70 -22.17
CA PRO A 159 8.34 9.53 -21.71
C PRO A 159 8.40 9.35 -20.19
N VAL A 160 9.10 8.30 -19.74
CA VAL A 160 9.26 7.94 -18.33
C VAL A 160 10.73 7.92 -17.95
N MET A 161 11.04 8.46 -16.78
CA MET A 161 12.33 8.34 -16.10
C MET A 161 12.22 7.37 -14.93
N ILE A 162 13.22 6.49 -14.76
CA ILE A 162 13.36 5.65 -13.58
C ILE A 162 14.43 6.23 -12.66
N VAL A 163 14.08 6.44 -11.40
CA VAL A 163 15.01 6.87 -10.36
C VAL A 163 15.46 5.63 -9.57
N GLY A 164 16.73 5.30 -9.70
CA GLY A 164 17.36 4.08 -9.18
C GLY A 164 17.61 3.04 -10.27
N ALA A 165 18.88 2.70 -10.48
CA ALA A 165 19.36 1.73 -11.48
C ALA A 165 19.84 0.43 -10.80
N GLY A 166 19.18 0.01 -9.71
CA GLY A 166 19.38 -1.27 -9.04
C GLY A 166 18.39 -2.34 -9.50
N GLU A 167 18.24 -3.40 -8.71
CA GLU A 167 17.32 -4.51 -8.98
C GLU A 167 15.86 -4.04 -9.11
N ALA A 168 15.43 -3.14 -8.22
CA ALA A 168 14.09 -2.56 -8.28
C ALA A 168 13.88 -1.69 -9.54
N GLY A 169 14.90 -0.93 -9.97
CA GLY A 169 14.88 -0.18 -11.21
C GLY A 169 14.78 -1.08 -12.44
N ALA A 170 15.58 -2.15 -12.48
CA ALA A 170 15.51 -3.16 -13.53
C ALA A 170 14.13 -3.82 -13.61
N TRP A 171 13.55 -4.16 -12.46
CA TRP A 171 12.19 -4.68 -12.37
C TRP A 171 11.15 -3.65 -12.86
N ALA A 172 11.25 -2.39 -12.44
CA ALA A 172 10.36 -1.31 -12.87
C ALA A 172 10.40 -1.10 -14.40
N ILE A 173 11.59 -1.12 -15.00
CA ILE A 173 11.76 -1.05 -16.47
C ILE A 173 11.04 -2.22 -17.16
N ASN A 174 11.17 -3.43 -16.63
CA ASN A 174 10.50 -4.60 -17.21
C ASN A 174 8.97 -4.51 -17.06
N VAL A 175 8.46 -3.99 -15.94
CA VAL A 175 7.02 -3.74 -15.75
C VAL A 175 6.51 -2.75 -16.80
N CYS A 176 7.20 -1.62 -17.01
CA CYS A 176 6.83 -0.63 -18.02
C CYS A 176 6.87 -1.21 -19.44
N LYS A 177 7.86 -2.06 -19.76
CA LYS A 177 7.94 -2.75 -21.07
C LYS A 177 6.82 -3.74 -21.31
N THR A 178 6.38 -4.43 -20.24
CA THR A 178 5.33 -5.44 -20.34
C THR A 178 3.94 -4.82 -20.29
N ASN A 179 3.79 -3.69 -19.61
CA ASN A 179 2.55 -2.93 -19.49
C ASN A 179 2.78 -1.49 -19.98
N THR A 180 2.54 -1.26 -21.26
CA THR A 180 2.75 0.04 -21.91
C THR A 180 1.85 1.16 -21.37
N GLY A 181 0.83 0.84 -20.57
CA GLY A 181 0.00 1.83 -19.87
C GLY A 181 0.76 2.71 -18.89
N TYR A 182 1.98 2.32 -18.46
CA TYR A 182 2.86 3.16 -17.65
C TYR A 182 3.72 4.13 -18.46
N GLY A 183 3.78 4.00 -19.78
CA GLY A 183 4.58 4.81 -20.69
C GLY A 183 5.89 4.13 -21.11
N HIS A 184 6.75 4.87 -21.83
CA HIS A 184 8.02 4.40 -22.38
C HIS A 184 9.20 4.93 -21.57
N VAL A 185 9.98 4.02 -20.96
CA VAL A 185 11.18 4.41 -20.19
C VAL A 185 12.32 4.76 -21.15
N ILE A 186 12.80 6.00 -21.08
CA ILE A 186 13.86 6.51 -21.96
C ILE A 186 15.18 6.75 -21.23
N VAL A 187 15.15 6.97 -19.91
CA VAL A 187 16.34 7.26 -19.12
C VAL A 187 16.19 6.73 -17.70
N ALA A 188 17.30 6.32 -17.10
CA ALA A 188 17.41 6.03 -15.66
C ALA A 188 18.50 6.91 -15.04
N VAL A 189 18.38 7.18 -13.73
CA VAL A 189 19.36 7.92 -12.92
C VAL A 189 19.76 7.11 -11.69
N ASP A 190 21.03 7.20 -11.27
CA ASP A 190 21.55 6.52 -10.08
C ASP A 190 22.82 7.25 -9.61
N ASP A 191 23.02 7.33 -8.28
CA ASP A 191 24.21 7.98 -7.70
C ASP A 191 25.48 7.10 -7.74
N ASP A 192 25.35 5.82 -8.10
CA ASP A 192 26.50 4.91 -8.18
C ASP A 192 27.32 5.21 -9.44
N PRO A 193 28.58 5.70 -9.30
CA PRO A 193 29.44 6.05 -10.43
C PRO A 193 29.69 4.90 -11.39
N ASN A 194 29.65 3.65 -10.89
CA ASN A 194 29.87 2.47 -11.71
C ASN A 194 28.73 2.17 -12.68
N LYS A 195 27.54 2.73 -12.44
CA LYS A 195 26.36 2.54 -13.29
C LYS A 195 26.21 3.65 -14.33
N LEU A 196 26.82 4.80 -14.11
CA LEU A 196 26.76 5.93 -15.05
C LEU A 196 27.30 5.54 -16.42
N GLY A 197 26.55 5.87 -17.48
CA GLY A 197 26.89 5.53 -18.86
C GLY A 197 26.60 4.08 -19.26
N GLN A 198 26.19 3.22 -18.32
CA GLN A 198 25.73 1.86 -18.61
C GLN A 198 24.26 1.82 -19.07
N THR A 199 23.79 0.65 -19.46
CA THR A 199 22.40 0.42 -19.84
C THR A 199 21.78 -0.72 -19.03
N ILE A 200 20.56 -0.53 -18.53
CA ILE A 200 19.77 -1.56 -17.86
C ILE A 200 18.57 -1.91 -18.74
N HIS A 201 18.49 -3.17 -19.16
CA HIS A 201 17.46 -3.62 -20.09
C HIS A 201 17.28 -2.70 -21.30
N GLY A 202 18.40 -2.14 -21.85
CA GLY A 202 18.39 -1.24 -23.00
C GLY A 202 18.03 0.22 -22.68
N VAL A 203 17.82 0.57 -21.40
CA VAL A 203 17.60 1.95 -20.94
C VAL A 203 18.93 2.52 -20.43
N PRO A 204 19.41 3.67 -20.93
CA PRO A 204 20.66 4.27 -20.50
C PRO A 204 20.55 4.92 -19.11
N VAL A 205 21.58 4.76 -18.28
CA VAL A 205 21.77 5.52 -17.03
C VAL A 205 22.55 6.78 -17.36
N ARG A 206 21.93 7.97 -17.25
CA ARG A 206 22.49 9.22 -17.82
C ARG A 206 22.91 10.27 -16.81
N GLY A 207 22.63 10.08 -15.52
CA GLY A 207 22.96 11.08 -14.51
C GLY A 207 22.74 10.61 -13.09
N THR A 208 23.07 11.48 -12.15
CA THR A 208 22.85 11.33 -10.71
C THR A 208 21.44 11.79 -10.31
N LEU A 209 21.07 11.59 -9.05
CA LEU A 209 19.79 12.05 -8.53
C LEU A 209 19.64 13.58 -8.57
N GLU A 210 20.72 14.32 -8.38
CA GLU A 210 20.74 15.79 -8.44
C GLU A 210 20.42 16.34 -9.85
N GLU A 211 20.69 15.56 -10.89
CA GLU A 211 20.45 15.94 -12.29
C GLU A 211 19.02 15.66 -12.78
N ILE A 212 18.13 15.15 -11.90
CA ILE A 212 16.72 14.85 -12.25
C ILE A 212 16.02 16.04 -12.94
N PRO A 213 16.07 17.29 -12.42
CA PRO A 213 15.36 18.40 -13.04
C PRO A 213 15.87 18.72 -14.46
N ASP A 214 17.19 18.72 -14.66
CA ASP A 214 17.81 19.00 -15.96
C ASP A 214 17.49 17.91 -16.98
N LEU A 215 17.55 16.66 -16.56
CA LEU A 215 17.24 15.50 -17.41
C LEU A 215 15.75 15.45 -17.76
N CYS A 216 14.86 15.83 -16.84
CA CYS A 216 13.43 15.94 -17.12
C CYS A 216 13.15 16.94 -18.26
N THR A 217 13.79 18.09 -18.19
CA THR A 217 13.67 19.12 -19.23
C THR A 217 14.28 18.65 -20.56
N ARG A 218 15.49 18.08 -20.52
CA ARG A 218 16.22 17.60 -21.71
C ARG A 218 15.50 16.50 -22.47
N TYR A 219 14.87 15.56 -21.76
CA TYR A 219 14.20 14.39 -22.35
C TYR A 219 12.68 14.54 -22.41
N ASN A 220 12.15 15.72 -22.06
CA ASN A 220 10.70 16.00 -22.00
C ASN A 220 9.94 14.92 -21.21
N ILE A 221 10.42 14.59 -20.01
CA ILE A 221 9.85 13.57 -19.14
C ILE A 221 8.46 14.01 -18.66
N HIS A 222 7.51 13.07 -18.63
CA HIS A 222 6.16 13.32 -18.13
C HIS A 222 5.88 12.54 -16.82
N THR A 223 6.59 11.43 -16.63
CA THR A 223 6.40 10.59 -15.44
C THR A 223 7.75 10.17 -14.89
N ILE A 224 7.91 10.30 -13.60
CA ILE A 224 9.07 9.81 -12.85
C ILE A 224 8.61 8.64 -11.99
N ILE A 225 9.32 7.51 -12.03
CA ILE A 225 9.06 6.35 -11.17
C ILE A 225 10.25 6.18 -10.23
N VAL A 226 10.03 6.38 -8.94
CA VAL A 226 11.06 6.18 -7.90
C VAL A 226 11.11 4.69 -7.54
N ALA A 227 12.22 4.05 -7.88
CA ALA A 227 12.45 2.61 -7.74
C ALA A 227 13.69 2.31 -6.86
N ILE A 228 13.74 2.93 -5.67
CA ILE A 228 14.81 2.72 -4.68
C ILE A 228 14.16 2.35 -3.34
N PRO A 229 13.84 1.05 -3.07
CA PRO A 229 13.17 0.63 -1.83
C PRO A 229 13.96 0.91 -0.55
N THR A 230 15.28 0.99 -0.67
CA THR A 230 16.20 1.24 0.46
C THR A 230 16.33 2.73 0.81
N LEU A 231 15.76 3.62 0.00
CA LEU A 231 15.85 5.06 0.23
C LEU A 231 14.87 5.46 1.33
N LYS A 232 15.39 5.99 2.44
CA LYS A 232 14.60 6.36 3.63
C LYS A 232 15.07 7.70 4.20
N GLY A 233 14.25 8.27 5.09
CA GLY A 233 14.59 9.48 5.83
C GLY A 233 14.82 10.70 4.94
N ASN A 234 15.71 11.59 5.37
CA ASN A 234 16.00 12.86 4.70
C ASN A 234 16.43 12.69 3.24
N ARG A 235 17.07 11.56 2.89
CA ARG A 235 17.50 11.29 1.52
C ARG A 235 16.32 10.99 0.59
N LEU A 236 15.30 10.28 1.08
CA LEU A 236 14.05 10.08 0.32
C LEU A 236 13.33 11.40 0.11
N ASN A 237 13.20 12.23 1.16
CA ASN A 237 12.58 13.56 1.06
C ASN A 237 13.29 14.41 0.01
N HIS A 238 14.61 14.44 0.04
CA HIS A 238 15.40 15.19 -0.94
C HIS A 238 15.13 14.72 -2.39
N VAL A 239 15.09 13.41 -2.63
CA VAL A 239 14.77 12.87 -3.96
C VAL A 239 13.33 13.18 -4.38
N ILE A 240 12.38 13.10 -3.44
CA ILE A 240 10.99 13.49 -3.70
C ILE A 240 10.91 14.98 -4.05
N ASP A 241 11.60 15.85 -3.32
CA ASP A 241 11.64 17.30 -3.60
C ASP A 241 12.19 17.57 -5.00
N LEU A 242 13.30 16.91 -5.39
CA LEU A 242 13.84 17.01 -6.75
C LEU A 242 12.82 16.55 -7.81
N CYS A 243 12.14 15.42 -7.58
CA CYS A 243 11.14 14.92 -8.51
C CYS A 243 9.92 15.86 -8.61
N VAL A 244 9.43 16.37 -7.48
CA VAL A 244 8.26 17.26 -7.43
C VAL A 244 8.56 18.60 -8.07
N SER A 245 9.81 19.14 -7.94
CA SER A 245 10.21 20.40 -8.57
C SER A 245 10.15 20.38 -10.10
N THR A 246 10.11 19.18 -10.72
CA THR A 246 10.01 19.03 -12.17
C THR A 246 8.58 19.18 -12.73
N HIS A 247 7.57 19.25 -11.88
CA HIS A 247 6.14 19.20 -12.24
C HIS A 247 5.73 17.96 -13.03
N CYS A 248 6.54 16.91 -13.07
CA CYS A 248 6.21 15.61 -13.65
C CYS A 248 5.31 14.82 -12.70
N ALA A 249 4.51 13.88 -13.25
CA ALA A 249 3.79 12.93 -12.42
C ALA A 249 4.78 11.97 -11.73
N VAL A 250 4.77 11.93 -10.39
CA VAL A 250 5.69 11.09 -9.61
C VAL A 250 4.95 9.84 -9.12
N GLN A 251 5.55 8.68 -9.36
CA GLN A 251 5.05 7.39 -8.91
C GLN A 251 6.12 6.66 -8.08
N MET A 252 5.67 5.83 -7.16
CA MET A 252 6.53 4.98 -6.33
C MET A 252 6.13 3.51 -6.50
N LEU A 253 7.00 2.59 -6.11
CA LEU A 253 6.67 1.16 -6.01
C LEU A 253 5.54 0.97 -4.99
N SER A 254 4.49 0.21 -5.38
CA SER A 254 3.35 -0.07 -4.47
C SER A 254 3.77 -0.97 -3.31
N ASP A 255 4.60 -1.97 -3.59
CA ASP A 255 5.12 -2.92 -2.61
C ASP A 255 6.55 -3.34 -3.01
N PRO A 256 7.57 -3.03 -2.19
CA PRO A 256 8.94 -3.45 -2.44
C PRO A 256 9.13 -4.98 -2.53
N GLN A 257 8.26 -5.78 -1.90
CA GLN A 257 8.32 -7.25 -1.95
C GLN A 257 7.94 -7.82 -3.33
N LEU A 258 7.28 -7.02 -4.18
CA LEU A 258 6.99 -7.40 -5.57
C LEU A 258 8.24 -7.40 -6.47
N VAL A 259 9.33 -6.79 -6.02
CA VAL A 259 10.62 -6.81 -6.72
C VAL A 259 11.17 -8.24 -6.70
N GLY A 260 11.28 -8.86 -7.87
CA GLY A 260 11.68 -10.27 -8.00
C GLY A 260 10.53 -11.29 -8.13
N ALA A 261 9.29 -10.93 -7.84
CA ALA A 261 8.14 -11.76 -8.18
C ALA A 261 7.89 -11.68 -9.71
N GLY A 262 8.11 -12.78 -10.41
CA GLY A 262 8.24 -12.87 -11.86
C GLY A 262 7.05 -12.49 -12.76
N THR A 263 6.01 -11.86 -12.26
CA THR A 263 4.84 -11.42 -13.03
C THR A 263 4.52 -9.95 -12.78
N PRO A 264 4.47 -9.12 -13.87
CA PRO A 264 4.02 -7.73 -13.77
C PRO A 264 2.54 -7.70 -13.40
N GLN A 265 2.22 -7.27 -12.19
CA GLN A 265 0.83 -7.11 -11.75
C GLN A 265 0.29 -5.71 -12.10
N GLN A 266 -1.01 -5.62 -12.37
CA GLN A 266 -1.72 -4.33 -12.35
C GLN A 266 -1.56 -3.73 -10.94
N GLY A 267 -1.16 -2.44 -10.85
CA GLY A 267 -0.92 -1.77 -9.57
C GLY A 267 0.52 -1.86 -9.05
N ALA A 268 1.49 -2.17 -9.92
CA ALA A 268 2.92 -2.19 -9.56
C ALA A 268 3.45 -0.84 -9.05
N PHE A 269 2.89 0.26 -9.54
CA PHE A 269 3.22 1.62 -9.14
C PHE A 269 1.98 2.32 -8.58
N ARG A 270 2.17 3.11 -7.55
CA ARG A 270 1.17 4.02 -6.97
C ARG A 270 1.62 5.48 -7.12
N GLU A 271 0.69 6.38 -7.15
CA GLU A 271 1.01 7.80 -7.07
C GLU A 271 1.66 8.14 -5.71
N LEU A 272 2.50 9.16 -5.72
CA LEU A 272 3.07 9.73 -4.50
C LEU A 272 1.92 10.23 -3.62
N ASN A 273 1.97 9.93 -2.34
CA ASN A 273 1.00 10.40 -1.37
C ASN A 273 1.69 11.25 -0.27
N THR A 274 0.90 11.96 0.50
CA THR A 274 1.41 12.85 1.55
C THR A 274 2.14 12.11 2.69
N ALA A 275 1.90 10.82 2.86
CA ALA A 275 2.61 10.00 3.85
C ALA A 275 4.07 9.73 3.45
N ASP A 276 4.38 9.78 2.15
CA ASP A 276 5.74 9.56 1.65
C ASP A 276 6.70 10.68 2.07
N PHE A 277 6.19 11.89 2.35
CA PHE A 277 6.99 13.01 2.85
C PHE A 277 7.53 12.83 4.27
N LEU A 278 7.00 11.90 5.06
CA LEU A 278 7.51 11.63 6.42
C LEU A 278 8.69 10.68 6.47
N SER A 279 8.88 9.88 5.44
CA SER A 279 10.01 8.94 5.29
C SER A 279 10.30 8.09 6.54
N ARG A 280 9.25 7.63 7.24
CA ARG A 280 9.39 6.85 8.47
C ARG A 280 9.73 5.39 8.19
N GLU A 281 10.53 4.81 9.09
CA GLU A 281 10.85 3.38 9.03
C GLU A 281 9.62 2.51 9.36
N GLU A 282 9.48 1.40 8.66
CA GLU A 282 8.46 0.40 8.97
C GLU A 282 8.62 -0.14 10.39
N VAL A 283 7.50 -0.32 11.07
CA VAL A 283 7.45 -0.87 12.42
C VAL A 283 7.55 -2.39 12.36
N THR A 284 8.47 -2.96 13.13
CA THR A 284 8.56 -4.40 13.31
C THR A 284 7.66 -4.82 14.47
N LEU A 285 6.60 -5.58 14.18
CA LEU A 285 5.64 -6.06 15.17
C LEU A 285 6.05 -7.42 15.73
N ASP A 286 5.86 -7.61 17.05
CA ASP A 286 5.86 -8.92 17.69
C ASP A 286 4.50 -9.60 17.44
N THR A 287 4.37 -10.21 16.27
CA THR A 287 3.11 -10.80 15.80
C THR A 287 2.65 -11.95 16.69
N GLU A 288 3.55 -12.68 17.37
CA GLU A 288 3.20 -13.77 18.28
C GLU A 288 2.51 -13.23 19.53
N LYS A 289 3.06 -12.21 20.17
CA LYS A 289 2.45 -11.60 21.36
C LYS A 289 1.13 -10.90 21.04
N ILE A 290 1.04 -10.23 19.88
CA ILE A 290 -0.22 -9.60 19.44
C ILE A 290 -1.26 -10.67 19.15
N SER A 291 -0.91 -11.73 18.45
CA SER A 291 -1.80 -12.87 18.16
C SER A 291 -2.29 -13.53 19.47
N GLY A 292 -1.42 -13.64 20.45
CA GLY A 292 -1.73 -14.27 21.76
C GLY A 292 -2.89 -13.61 22.52
N TYR A 293 -3.15 -12.31 22.29
CA TYR A 293 -4.26 -11.63 22.99
C TYR A 293 -5.42 -11.20 22.07
N LEU A 294 -5.29 -11.35 20.73
CA LEU A 294 -6.34 -10.98 19.78
C LEU A 294 -7.00 -12.18 19.11
N THR A 295 -6.24 -13.24 18.80
CA THR A 295 -6.77 -14.38 18.05
C THR A 295 -7.85 -15.10 18.84
N GLY A 296 -9.02 -15.30 18.21
CA GLY A 296 -10.15 -15.98 18.85
C GLY A 296 -10.84 -15.18 19.96
N LYS A 297 -10.49 -13.91 20.19
CA LYS A 297 -11.07 -13.03 21.21
C LYS A 297 -12.19 -12.15 20.60
N THR A 298 -13.12 -11.71 21.48
CA THR A 298 -14.05 -10.64 21.11
C THR A 298 -13.39 -9.31 21.42
N VAL A 299 -13.20 -8.48 20.40
CA VAL A 299 -12.50 -7.19 20.49
C VAL A 299 -13.48 -6.05 20.27
N LEU A 300 -13.53 -5.09 21.19
CA LEU A 300 -14.32 -3.86 21.07
C LEU A 300 -13.40 -2.68 20.72
N VAL A 301 -13.75 -1.91 19.69
CA VAL A 301 -13.08 -0.66 19.34
C VAL A 301 -14.09 0.47 19.47
N THR A 302 -13.94 1.34 20.47
CA THR A 302 -14.75 2.54 20.61
C THR A 302 -14.16 3.69 19.80
N GLY A 303 -15.00 4.53 19.18
CA GLY A 303 -14.54 5.48 18.18
C GLY A 303 -14.01 4.77 16.92
N GLY A 304 -14.59 3.59 16.61
CA GLY A 304 -14.13 2.70 15.56
C GLY A 304 -14.31 3.26 14.15
N GLY A 305 -15.20 4.24 13.93
CA GLY A 305 -15.33 4.99 12.68
C GLY A 305 -14.32 6.13 12.52
N GLY A 306 -13.58 6.49 13.58
CA GLY A 306 -12.54 7.51 13.53
C GLY A 306 -11.28 7.06 12.79
N SER A 307 -10.38 8.00 12.48
CA SER A 307 -9.17 7.74 11.67
C SER A 307 -8.28 6.63 12.24
N ILE A 308 -8.01 6.62 13.56
CA ILE A 308 -7.18 5.60 14.20
C ILE A 308 -8.02 4.36 14.52
N GLY A 309 -9.27 4.55 15.01
CA GLY A 309 -10.16 3.45 15.34
C GLY A 309 -10.44 2.54 14.14
N SER A 310 -10.69 3.11 12.96
CA SER A 310 -10.92 2.34 11.73
C SER A 310 -9.67 1.54 11.32
N GLU A 311 -8.50 2.12 11.46
CA GLU A 311 -7.26 1.40 11.16
C GLU A 311 -6.97 0.30 12.20
N LEU A 312 -7.24 0.53 13.48
CA LEU A 312 -7.19 -0.52 14.50
C LEU A 312 -8.12 -1.69 14.12
N CYS A 313 -9.35 -1.40 13.69
CA CYS A 313 -10.29 -2.42 13.22
C CYS A 313 -9.72 -3.21 12.04
N ARG A 314 -9.13 -2.53 11.02
CA ARG A 314 -8.49 -3.20 9.87
C ARG A 314 -7.35 -4.12 10.28
N GLN A 315 -6.53 -3.67 11.23
CA GLN A 315 -5.36 -4.43 11.67
C GLN A 315 -5.74 -5.58 12.62
N VAL A 316 -6.69 -5.37 13.54
CA VAL A 316 -7.24 -6.43 14.41
C VAL A 316 -7.78 -7.59 13.57
N MET A 317 -8.47 -7.30 12.46
CA MET A 317 -8.99 -8.34 11.57
C MET A 317 -7.90 -9.25 10.97
N ARG A 318 -6.66 -8.79 10.84
CA ARG A 318 -5.53 -9.62 10.37
C ARG A 318 -5.18 -10.73 11.38
N PHE A 319 -5.47 -10.51 12.66
CA PHE A 319 -5.22 -11.48 13.75
C PHE A 319 -6.39 -12.43 14.01
N LYS A 320 -7.40 -12.46 13.13
CA LYS A 320 -8.55 -13.39 13.17
C LYS A 320 -9.25 -13.41 14.55
N PRO A 321 -9.81 -12.29 15.02
CA PRO A 321 -10.61 -12.29 16.24
C PRO A 321 -11.85 -13.17 16.06
N ALA A 322 -12.42 -13.68 17.16
CA ALA A 322 -13.71 -14.37 17.13
C ALA A 322 -14.84 -13.42 16.71
N LYS A 323 -14.75 -12.17 17.19
CA LYS A 323 -15.67 -11.09 16.81
C LYS A 323 -15.00 -9.73 16.97
N LEU A 324 -15.24 -8.82 16.03
CA LEU A 324 -14.87 -7.41 16.12
C LEU A 324 -16.15 -6.58 16.29
N LEU A 325 -16.18 -5.78 17.37
CA LEU A 325 -17.25 -4.83 17.65
C LEU A 325 -16.77 -3.41 17.35
N ILE A 326 -17.42 -2.72 16.44
CA ILE A 326 -17.16 -1.33 16.07
C ILE A 326 -18.20 -0.48 16.78
N PHE A 327 -17.80 0.24 17.83
CA PHE A 327 -18.70 1.10 18.61
C PHE A 327 -18.41 2.57 18.29
N ASP A 328 -19.36 3.28 17.75
CA ASP A 328 -19.21 4.69 17.38
C ASP A 328 -20.53 5.43 17.51
N ILE A 329 -20.47 6.73 17.81
CA ILE A 329 -21.63 7.61 17.82
C ILE A 329 -22.04 8.03 16.38
N TYR A 330 -21.09 8.04 15.45
CA TYR A 330 -21.30 8.46 14.06
C TYR A 330 -21.45 7.24 13.14
N GLU A 331 -22.70 6.94 12.78
CA GLU A 331 -23.05 5.73 12.04
C GLU A 331 -22.41 5.64 10.65
N ASN A 332 -22.27 6.77 9.92
CA ASN A 332 -21.84 6.72 8.52
C ASN A 332 -20.41 6.16 8.39
N CYS A 333 -19.46 6.70 9.15
CA CYS A 333 -18.08 6.18 9.10
C CYS A 333 -17.96 4.73 9.55
N ALA A 334 -18.77 4.32 10.55
CA ALA A 334 -18.80 2.93 11.01
C ALA A 334 -19.39 2.00 9.94
N TYR A 335 -20.44 2.44 9.23
CA TYR A 335 -21.04 1.71 8.12
C TYR A 335 -20.08 1.57 6.92
N GLU A 336 -19.39 2.64 6.52
CA GLU A 336 -18.38 2.63 5.46
C GLU A 336 -17.27 1.60 5.76
N LEU A 337 -16.79 1.59 7.00
CA LEU A 337 -15.80 0.61 7.45
C LEU A 337 -16.35 -0.83 7.39
N LEU A 338 -17.59 -1.06 7.78
CA LEU A 338 -18.22 -2.39 7.67
C LEU A 338 -18.27 -2.84 6.22
N MET A 339 -18.67 -1.98 5.28
CA MET A 339 -18.71 -2.29 3.85
C MET A 339 -17.33 -2.63 3.31
N GLU A 340 -16.30 -1.87 3.69
CA GLU A 340 -14.91 -2.15 3.33
C GLU A 340 -14.45 -3.54 3.82
N LEU A 341 -14.71 -3.86 5.09
CA LEU A 341 -14.33 -5.13 5.68
C LEU A 341 -15.08 -6.31 5.04
N GLN A 342 -16.37 -6.14 4.75
CA GLN A 342 -17.16 -7.15 4.03
C GLN A 342 -16.66 -7.36 2.59
N GLN A 343 -16.25 -6.32 1.90
CA GLN A 343 -15.67 -6.43 0.56
C GLN A 343 -14.35 -7.23 0.60
N LYS A 344 -13.54 -7.01 1.63
CA LYS A 344 -12.22 -7.63 1.77
C LYS A 344 -12.26 -9.07 2.27
N TYR A 345 -13.11 -9.36 3.26
CA TYR A 345 -13.12 -10.64 3.98
C TYR A 345 -14.38 -11.50 3.71
N GLY A 346 -15.32 -11.00 2.92
CA GLY A 346 -16.59 -11.65 2.64
C GLY A 346 -17.74 -11.12 3.51
N ARG A 347 -18.99 -11.42 3.09
CA ARG A 347 -20.19 -10.92 3.78
C ARG A 347 -20.38 -11.48 5.20
N ASP A 348 -19.87 -12.67 5.46
CA ASP A 348 -19.98 -13.37 6.75
C ASP A 348 -18.83 -13.03 7.71
N VAL A 349 -18.12 -11.92 7.46
CA VAL A 349 -17.04 -11.44 8.33
C VAL A 349 -17.57 -11.24 9.75
N PRO A 350 -16.82 -11.67 10.81
CA PRO A 350 -17.30 -11.57 12.21
C PRO A 350 -17.17 -10.14 12.76
N VAL A 351 -17.85 -9.21 12.12
CA VAL A 351 -17.87 -7.78 12.49
C VAL A 351 -19.28 -7.34 12.80
N THR A 352 -19.46 -6.62 13.90
CA THR A 352 -20.74 -6.00 14.29
C THR A 352 -20.52 -4.53 14.55
N VAL A 353 -21.33 -3.68 13.90
CA VAL A 353 -21.37 -2.23 14.16
C VAL A 353 -22.44 -1.95 15.21
N LEU A 354 -22.06 -1.20 16.23
CA LEU A 354 -22.89 -0.79 17.35
C LEU A 354 -22.88 0.73 17.43
N VAL A 355 -24.03 1.35 17.18
CA VAL A 355 -24.18 2.80 17.32
C VAL A 355 -24.46 3.12 18.77
N GLY A 356 -23.65 4.03 19.35
CA GLY A 356 -23.81 4.45 20.74
C GLY A 356 -22.74 5.45 21.18
N SER A 357 -22.99 6.10 22.31
CA SER A 357 -22.08 7.05 22.94
C SER A 357 -21.44 6.43 24.19
N ILE A 358 -20.13 6.64 24.39
CA ILE A 358 -19.43 6.25 25.64
C ILE A 358 -19.97 7.01 26.87
N ARG A 359 -20.72 8.10 26.67
CA ARG A 359 -21.41 8.83 27.73
C ARG A 359 -22.58 8.05 28.32
N ASP A 360 -23.15 7.14 27.54
CA ASP A 360 -24.31 6.31 27.94
C ASP A 360 -23.81 5.00 28.56
N LYS A 361 -23.75 4.98 29.90
CA LYS A 361 -23.31 3.79 30.64
C LYS A 361 -24.24 2.61 30.42
N ALA A 362 -25.56 2.83 30.38
CA ALA A 362 -26.52 1.75 30.19
C ALA A 362 -26.33 1.05 28.82
N ARG A 363 -26.06 1.84 27.77
CA ARG A 363 -25.74 1.28 26.43
C ARG A 363 -24.41 0.53 26.42
N LEU A 364 -23.40 1.01 27.17
CA LEU A 364 -22.14 0.27 27.33
C LEU A 364 -22.39 -1.06 28.04
N ASP A 365 -23.07 -1.06 29.18
CA ASP A 365 -23.39 -2.28 29.93
C ASP A 365 -24.13 -3.31 29.08
N GLU A 366 -25.16 -2.90 28.32
CA GLU A 366 -25.85 -3.76 27.35
C GLU A 366 -24.88 -4.41 26.33
N VAL A 367 -23.94 -3.63 25.79
CA VAL A 367 -22.93 -4.14 24.86
C VAL A 367 -22.00 -5.16 25.52
N PHE A 368 -21.53 -4.87 26.72
CA PHE A 368 -20.65 -5.77 27.46
C PHE A 368 -21.36 -7.07 27.89
N GLU A 369 -22.61 -6.97 28.35
CA GLU A 369 -23.45 -8.12 28.71
C GLU A 369 -23.79 -8.99 27.49
N THR A 370 -24.04 -8.39 26.33
CA THR A 370 -24.45 -9.13 25.13
C THR A 370 -23.29 -9.82 24.43
N TYR A 371 -22.15 -9.15 24.33
CA TYR A 371 -21.06 -9.57 23.46
C TYR A 371 -19.81 -10.06 24.22
N HIS A 372 -19.69 -9.81 25.51
CA HIS A 372 -18.58 -10.19 26.38
C HIS A 372 -17.20 -9.89 25.77
N PRO A 373 -16.91 -8.62 25.37
CA PRO A 373 -15.59 -8.29 24.84
C PRO A 373 -14.51 -8.49 25.88
N THR A 374 -13.42 -9.17 25.50
CA THR A 374 -12.29 -9.43 26.38
C THR A 374 -11.15 -8.43 26.17
N VAL A 375 -11.12 -7.76 25.01
CA VAL A 375 -10.14 -6.74 24.67
C VAL A 375 -10.86 -5.47 24.22
N VAL A 376 -10.46 -4.32 24.73
CA VAL A 376 -11.03 -3.02 24.39
C VAL A 376 -9.93 -2.08 23.92
N PHE A 377 -10.11 -1.49 22.74
CA PHE A 377 -9.34 -0.33 22.27
C PHE A 377 -10.22 0.91 22.34
N HIS A 378 -9.79 1.89 23.14
CA HIS A 378 -10.55 3.09 23.37
C HIS A 378 -9.99 4.27 22.58
N ALA A 379 -10.60 4.54 21.40
CA ALA A 379 -10.22 5.64 20.52
C ALA A 379 -11.30 6.77 20.45
N ALA A 380 -12.42 6.61 21.15
CA ALA A 380 -13.48 7.63 21.20
C ALA A 380 -13.05 8.83 22.04
N ALA A 381 -13.01 10.02 21.46
CA ALA A 381 -12.77 11.28 22.16
C ALA A 381 -13.15 12.49 21.30
N HIS A 382 -13.47 13.61 21.92
CA HIS A 382 -13.48 14.92 21.28
C HIS A 382 -12.03 15.44 21.22
N LYS A 383 -11.50 15.70 20.00
CA LYS A 383 -10.07 16.01 19.78
C LYS A 383 -9.78 17.43 19.29
N HIS A 384 -10.79 18.16 18.80
CA HIS A 384 -10.59 19.49 18.19
C HIS A 384 -10.43 20.55 19.29
N VAL A 385 -9.19 21.00 19.49
CA VAL A 385 -8.82 21.99 20.52
C VAL A 385 -9.71 23.23 20.46
N PRO A 386 -9.88 23.95 19.33
CA PRO A 386 -10.67 25.17 19.33
C PRO A 386 -12.14 24.96 19.74
N LEU A 387 -12.74 23.83 19.37
CA LEU A 387 -14.13 23.53 19.72
C LEU A 387 -14.27 23.19 21.20
N MET A 388 -13.28 22.55 21.80
CA MET A 388 -13.30 22.21 23.21
C MET A 388 -12.98 23.39 24.12
N GLU A 389 -12.27 24.40 23.63
CA GLU A 389 -12.13 25.69 24.33
C GLU A 389 -13.47 26.44 24.44
N ILE A 390 -14.32 26.33 23.41
CA ILE A 390 -15.67 26.93 23.42
C ILE A 390 -16.64 26.10 24.26
N SER A 391 -16.47 24.78 24.30
CA SER A 391 -17.38 23.85 24.93
C SER A 391 -16.67 22.96 25.95
N PRO A 392 -16.09 23.51 27.04
CA PRO A 392 -15.27 22.75 27.98
C PRO A 392 -16.05 21.66 28.71
N ALA A 393 -17.29 21.91 29.05
CA ALA A 393 -18.15 20.91 29.71
C ALA A 393 -18.39 19.68 28.82
N GLU A 394 -18.58 19.88 27.48
CA GLU A 394 -18.74 18.76 26.56
C GLU A 394 -17.45 17.93 26.42
N ALA A 395 -16.28 18.58 26.46
CA ALA A 395 -15.00 17.88 26.50
C ALA A 395 -14.90 17.00 27.77
N VAL A 396 -15.28 17.51 28.92
CA VAL A 396 -15.27 16.77 30.20
C VAL A 396 -16.27 15.62 30.18
N LYS A 397 -17.53 15.87 29.80
CA LYS A 397 -18.58 14.83 29.73
C LYS A 397 -18.17 13.67 28.83
N ASN A 398 -17.64 13.99 27.66
CA ASN A 398 -17.26 12.96 26.71
C ASN A 398 -15.92 12.29 27.03
N ASN A 399 -14.85 13.08 27.18
CA ASN A 399 -13.52 12.51 27.32
C ASN A 399 -13.28 11.92 28.71
N VAL A 400 -13.66 12.64 29.79
CA VAL A 400 -13.40 12.18 31.16
C VAL A 400 -14.45 11.18 31.62
N PHE A 401 -15.73 11.59 31.63
CA PHE A 401 -16.80 10.75 32.16
C PHE A 401 -17.18 9.62 31.21
N GLY A 402 -17.13 9.84 29.89
CA GLY A 402 -17.28 8.76 28.92
C GLY A 402 -16.21 7.69 29.07
N THR A 403 -14.94 8.06 29.28
CA THR A 403 -13.86 7.15 29.56
C THR A 403 -14.06 6.42 30.90
N LYS A 404 -14.47 7.14 31.98
CA LYS A 404 -14.80 6.53 33.27
C LYS A 404 -15.91 5.49 33.16
N ASN A 405 -17.00 5.81 32.43
CA ASN A 405 -18.09 4.85 32.18
C ASN A 405 -17.58 3.59 31.47
N LEU A 406 -16.79 3.75 30.41
CA LEU A 406 -16.23 2.63 29.68
C LEU A 406 -15.33 1.75 30.59
N PHE A 407 -14.47 2.36 31.42
CA PHE A 407 -13.60 1.63 32.33
C PHE A 407 -14.40 0.87 33.38
N THR A 408 -15.43 1.51 33.92
CA THR A 408 -16.32 0.89 34.90
C THR A 408 -17.02 -0.32 34.29
N SER A 409 -17.69 -0.14 33.16
CA SER A 409 -18.37 -1.25 32.48
C SER A 409 -17.40 -2.37 32.07
N ALA A 410 -16.21 -2.02 31.56
CA ALA A 410 -15.20 -3.01 31.20
C ALA A 410 -14.72 -3.84 32.40
N SER A 411 -14.48 -3.19 33.56
CA SER A 411 -14.06 -3.86 34.81
C SER A 411 -15.18 -4.73 35.36
N GLU A 412 -16.41 -4.25 35.39
CA GLU A 412 -17.60 -4.97 35.92
C GLU A 412 -17.90 -6.24 35.05
N HIS A 413 -17.56 -6.25 33.78
CA HIS A 413 -17.86 -7.36 32.87
C HIS A 413 -16.63 -8.23 32.50
N GLY A 414 -15.54 -8.14 33.25
CA GLY A 414 -14.41 -9.06 33.13
C GLY A 414 -13.55 -8.89 31.88
N VAL A 415 -13.39 -7.65 31.38
CA VAL A 415 -12.44 -7.35 30.31
C VAL A 415 -11.03 -7.65 30.78
N GLU A 416 -10.27 -8.40 29.97
CA GLU A 416 -8.88 -8.79 30.29
C GLU A 416 -7.90 -7.63 30.04
N ARG A 417 -8.19 -6.80 29.01
CA ARG A 417 -7.25 -5.78 28.53
C ARG A 417 -7.98 -4.57 27.94
N LEU A 418 -7.56 -3.38 28.36
CA LEU A 418 -8.04 -2.11 27.84
C LEU A 418 -6.86 -1.22 27.46
N VAL A 419 -6.85 -0.75 26.20
CA VAL A 419 -5.82 0.14 25.66
C VAL A 419 -6.49 1.45 25.26
N GLN A 420 -6.14 2.52 25.97
CA GLN A 420 -6.66 3.87 25.72
C GLN A 420 -5.68 4.67 24.85
N LEU A 421 -6.18 5.32 23.83
CA LEU A 421 -5.41 6.28 23.06
C LEU A 421 -5.30 7.60 23.85
N SER A 422 -4.07 8.11 23.96
CA SER A 422 -3.76 9.43 24.50
C SER A 422 -3.00 10.30 23.48
N THR A 423 -2.50 11.43 23.88
CA THR A 423 -1.89 12.44 23.00
C THR A 423 -0.77 13.18 23.68
N ASP A 424 0.18 13.73 22.91
CA ASP A 424 1.20 14.69 23.32
C ASP A 424 0.61 15.91 24.04
N LYS A 425 -0.62 16.32 23.68
CA LYS A 425 -1.32 17.46 24.29
C LYS A 425 -1.76 17.24 25.74
N ALA A 426 -1.67 16.00 26.25
CA ALA A 426 -1.87 15.67 27.67
C ALA A 426 -0.66 16.05 28.55
N VAL A 427 0.49 16.35 27.91
CA VAL A 427 1.73 16.79 28.58
C VAL A 427 1.69 18.30 28.77
N ASN A 428 1.84 18.79 29.99
CA ASN A 428 1.79 20.22 30.31
C ASN A 428 0.66 20.94 29.53
N PRO A 429 -0.61 20.53 29.70
CA PRO A 429 -1.68 20.94 28.81
C PRO A 429 -1.90 22.46 28.84
N THR A 430 -2.10 23.06 27.67
CA THR A 430 -2.50 24.46 27.49
C THR A 430 -3.95 24.59 27.01
N SER A 431 -4.58 23.44 26.72
CA SER A 431 -5.94 23.35 26.23
C SER A 431 -6.82 22.46 27.11
N VAL A 432 -8.14 22.74 27.11
CA VAL A 432 -9.15 21.93 27.78
C VAL A 432 -9.10 20.48 27.27
N MET A 433 -8.99 20.30 25.95
CA MET A 433 -8.89 18.97 25.35
C MET A 433 -7.69 18.19 25.90
N GLY A 434 -6.50 18.81 25.93
CA GLY A 434 -5.29 18.22 26.48
C GLY A 434 -5.44 17.89 27.96
N CYS A 435 -6.02 18.79 28.76
CA CYS A 435 -6.31 18.59 30.18
C CYS A 435 -7.25 17.39 30.40
N THR A 436 -8.34 17.27 29.62
CA THR A 436 -9.26 16.11 29.71
C THR A 436 -8.55 14.79 29.38
N LYS A 437 -7.63 14.78 28.40
CA LYS A 437 -6.84 13.57 28.08
C LYS A 437 -5.84 13.24 29.20
N ARG A 438 -5.29 14.25 29.86
CA ARG A 438 -4.45 14.04 31.06
C ARG A 438 -5.26 13.40 32.20
N LEU A 439 -6.47 13.86 32.46
CA LEU A 439 -7.37 13.23 33.43
C LEU A 439 -7.70 11.78 33.04
N CYS A 440 -7.84 11.47 31.78
CA CYS A 440 -8.02 10.08 31.34
C CYS A 440 -6.79 9.21 31.63
N GLU A 441 -5.56 9.73 31.52
CA GLU A 441 -4.34 9.02 31.92
C GLU A 441 -4.32 8.79 33.45
N MET A 442 -4.74 9.78 34.23
CA MET A 442 -4.86 9.63 35.72
C MET A 442 -5.93 8.60 36.07
N LEU A 443 -7.07 8.55 35.37
CA LEU A 443 -8.08 7.50 35.56
C LEU A 443 -7.50 6.10 35.33
N ILE A 444 -6.69 5.88 34.29
CA ILE A 444 -6.02 4.58 34.09
C ILE A 444 -5.17 4.18 35.31
N GLN A 445 -4.38 5.11 35.82
CA GLN A 445 -3.51 4.85 36.94
C GLN A 445 -4.31 4.53 38.25
N THR A 446 -5.47 5.18 38.43
CA THR A 446 -6.35 4.91 39.60
C THR A 446 -7.10 3.59 39.46
N PHE A 447 -7.54 3.22 38.24
CA PHE A 447 -8.22 1.94 38.00
C PHE A 447 -7.27 0.73 38.11
N ALA A 448 -6.01 0.88 37.71
CA ALA A 448 -5.03 -0.20 37.70
C ALA A 448 -4.80 -0.87 39.06
N GLY A 449 -4.98 -0.12 40.16
CA GLY A 449 -4.85 -0.66 41.51
C GLY A 449 -6.08 -1.41 42.03
N ASN A 450 -7.22 -1.30 41.33
CA ASN A 450 -8.53 -1.76 41.81
C ASN A 450 -9.21 -2.79 40.88
N THR A 451 -8.51 -3.30 39.88
CA THR A 451 -9.06 -4.26 38.89
C THR A 451 -7.97 -5.22 38.40
N ASP A 452 -8.38 -6.44 38.05
CA ASP A 452 -7.50 -7.42 37.39
C ASP A 452 -7.31 -7.11 35.87
N MET A 453 -8.09 -6.16 35.33
CA MET A 453 -7.98 -5.72 33.95
C MET A 453 -6.66 -4.99 33.70
N LYS A 454 -5.91 -5.40 32.67
CA LYS A 454 -4.70 -4.69 32.24
C LYS A 454 -5.08 -3.41 31.50
N CYS A 455 -5.02 -2.27 32.19
CA CYS A 455 -5.35 -0.95 31.64
C CYS A 455 -4.08 -0.17 31.29
N VAL A 456 -3.97 0.33 30.08
CA VAL A 456 -2.82 1.14 29.64
C VAL A 456 -3.26 2.32 28.78
N ALA A 457 -2.52 3.44 28.85
CA ALA A 457 -2.63 4.54 27.90
C ALA A 457 -1.48 4.50 26.90
N VAL A 458 -1.73 4.95 25.68
CA VAL A 458 -0.71 5.11 24.64
C VAL A 458 -0.70 6.54 24.16
N ARG A 459 0.38 7.27 24.47
CA ARG A 459 0.60 8.67 24.15
C ARG A 459 1.41 8.80 22.86
N PHE A 460 0.92 9.58 21.92
CA PHE A 460 1.62 9.89 20.66
C PHE A 460 1.18 11.25 20.12
N GLY A 461 1.93 11.80 19.18
CA GLY A 461 1.68 13.09 18.55
C GLY A 461 0.62 13.04 17.44
N ASN A 462 0.78 13.90 16.43
CA ASN A 462 -0.20 13.96 15.34
C ASN A 462 -0.07 12.77 14.38
N VAL A 463 -1.20 12.38 13.78
CA VAL A 463 -1.22 11.38 12.71
C VAL A 463 -1.59 12.04 11.38
N LEU A 464 -0.87 11.67 10.32
CA LEU A 464 -1.06 12.20 8.98
C LEU A 464 -2.41 11.83 8.39
N GLY A 465 -3.03 12.78 7.69
CA GLY A 465 -4.25 12.53 6.94
C GLY A 465 -5.49 12.26 7.79
N SER A 466 -5.43 12.46 9.13
CA SER A 466 -6.60 12.28 9.99
C SER A 466 -7.65 13.37 9.70
N HIS A 467 -8.94 13.02 9.85
CA HIS A 467 -10.06 13.96 9.61
C HIS A 467 -9.88 15.27 10.40
N GLY A 468 -9.98 16.40 9.70
CA GLY A 468 -9.83 17.74 10.28
C GLY A 468 -8.42 18.12 10.68
N SER A 469 -7.38 17.37 10.28
CA SER A 469 -5.98 17.72 10.49
C SER A 469 -5.44 18.72 9.45
N VAL A 470 -4.21 19.18 9.67
CA VAL A 470 -3.57 20.24 8.88
C VAL A 470 -3.42 19.87 7.39
N ILE A 471 -3.10 18.62 7.05
CA ILE A 471 -2.89 18.21 5.65
C ILE A 471 -4.18 18.28 4.83
N PRO A 472 -5.31 17.65 5.20
CA PRO A 472 -6.58 17.84 4.49
C PRO A 472 -7.03 19.30 4.39
N LEU A 473 -6.71 20.13 5.40
CA LEU A 473 -6.99 21.56 5.35
C LEU A 473 -6.16 22.25 4.25
N PHE A 474 -4.86 21.99 4.20
CA PHE A 474 -3.97 22.56 3.18
C PHE A 474 -4.38 22.10 1.78
N GLU A 475 -4.65 20.82 1.59
CA GLU A 475 -5.14 20.28 0.32
C GLU A 475 -6.43 20.96 -0.15
N ALA A 476 -7.38 21.16 0.76
CA ALA A 476 -8.63 21.86 0.45
C ALA A 476 -8.40 23.32 0.08
N GLN A 477 -7.47 24.00 0.76
CA GLN A 477 -7.09 25.38 0.45
C GLN A 477 -6.36 25.50 -0.89
N ILE A 478 -5.41 24.61 -1.18
CA ILE A 478 -4.68 24.57 -2.45
C ILE A 478 -5.64 24.32 -3.62
N LYS A 479 -6.54 23.33 -3.49
CA LYS A 479 -7.57 23.02 -4.51
C LYS A 479 -8.53 24.19 -4.78
N LYS A 480 -8.72 25.09 -3.80
CA LYS A 480 -9.52 26.31 -3.95
C LYS A 480 -8.74 27.52 -4.50
N GLY A 481 -7.43 27.38 -4.76
CA GLY A 481 -6.59 28.46 -5.25
C GLY A 481 -5.90 29.28 -4.15
N GLY A 482 -5.91 28.81 -2.91
CA GLY A 482 -5.22 29.43 -1.79
C GLY A 482 -5.98 30.58 -1.09
N PRO A 483 -5.30 31.35 -0.21
CA PRO A 483 -3.97 31.05 0.32
C PRO A 483 -3.96 29.86 1.29
N VAL A 484 -2.79 29.24 1.47
CA VAL A 484 -2.57 28.27 2.54
C VAL A 484 -2.37 29.01 3.87
N THR A 485 -3.10 28.62 4.93
CA THR A 485 -3.05 29.34 6.21
C THR A 485 -2.27 28.58 7.27
N LEU A 486 -1.23 29.20 7.84
CA LEU A 486 -0.47 28.69 8.98
C LEU A 486 -0.77 29.53 10.23
N THR A 487 -0.74 28.88 11.40
CA THR A 487 -0.91 29.58 12.67
C THR A 487 0.37 30.29 13.10
N ASP A 488 1.55 29.74 12.84
CA ASP A 488 2.84 30.39 13.05
C ASP A 488 3.90 29.84 12.09
N ALA A 489 4.90 30.68 11.75
CA ALA A 489 5.98 30.30 10.83
C ALA A 489 6.94 29.26 11.41
N ASN A 490 7.08 29.22 12.73
CA ASN A 490 8.02 28.34 13.45
C ASN A 490 7.33 27.15 14.11
N ILE A 491 6.03 26.95 13.87
CA ILE A 491 5.28 25.86 14.48
C ILE A 491 5.81 24.50 14.02
N GLU A 492 6.08 23.64 14.98
CA GLU A 492 6.55 22.27 14.74
C GLU A 492 5.59 21.26 15.34
N ARG A 493 5.48 20.11 14.69
CA ARG A 493 4.65 19.00 15.16
C ARG A 493 5.33 17.66 14.89
N TYR A 494 5.14 16.74 15.80
CA TYR A 494 5.48 15.35 15.56
C TYR A 494 4.42 14.71 14.67
N PHE A 495 4.85 13.92 13.69
CA PHE A 495 3.93 13.19 12.82
C PHE A 495 4.27 11.71 12.75
N MET A 496 3.22 10.92 12.62
CA MET A 496 3.27 9.48 12.40
C MET A 496 2.20 9.11 11.36
N THR A 497 2.37 8.01 10.64
CA THR A 497 1.30 7.52 9.77
C THR A 497 0.21 6.84 10.60
N ILE A 498 -1.05 6.84 10.11
CA ILE A 498 -2.15 6.18 10.83
C ILE A 498 -1.90 4.66 10.97
N PRO A 499 -1.41 3.94 9.93
CA PRO A 499 -1.05 2.53 10.08
C PRO A 499 0.04 2.27 11.12
N GLU A 500 1.09 3.11 11.17
CA GLU A 500 2.17 3.01 12.15
C GLU A 500 1.64 3.21 13.57
N ALA A 501 0.81 4.25 13.81
CA ALA A 501 0.20 4.50 15.11
C ALA A 501 -0.63 3.30 15.57
N ALA A 502 -1.49 2.77 14.71
CA ALA A 502 -2.31 1.60 15.02
C ALA A 502 -1.46 0.37 15.34
N GLN A 503 -0.39 0.12 14.58
CA GLN A 503 0.57 -0.97 14.82
C GLN A 503 1.22 -0.86 16.21
N LEU A 504 1.71 0.32 16.57
CA LEU A 504 2.36 0.55 17.84
C LEU A 504 1.35 0.49 19.02
N VAL A 505 0.09 0.90 18.82
CA VAL A 505 -0.98 0.73 19.81
C VAL A 505 -1.27 -0.75 20.05
N LEU A 506 -1.34 -1.59 19.01
CA LEU A 506 -1.48 -3.03 19.17
C LEU A 506 -0.27 -3.63 19.89
N GLN A 507 0.94 -3.19 19.55
CA GLN A 507 2.17 -3.64 20.21
C GLN A 507 2.21 -3.22 21.70
N ALA A 508 1.82 -1.98 22.02
CA ALA A 508 1.70 -1.51 23.40
C ALA A 508 0.67 -2.34 24.20
N GLY A 509 -0.45 -2.70 23.53
CA GLY A 509 -1.41 -3.65 24.07
C GLY A 509 -0.80 -5.00 24.41
N ALA A 510 0.10 -5.54 23.58
CA ALA A 510 0.80 -6.80 23.85
C ALA A 510 1.74 -6.71 25.07
N LEU A 511 2.35 -5.53 25.29
CA LEU A 511 3.26 -5.26 26.39
C LEU A 511 2.55 -4.87 27.69
N ALA A 512 1.22 -4.71 27.71
CA ALA A 512 0.43 -4.06 28.74
C ALA A 512 0.80 -4.48 30.19
N GLU A 513 1.39 -3.53 30.91
CA GLU A 513 1.54 -3.53 32.37
C GLU A 513 0.51 -2.54 32.95
N SER A 514 -0.37 -3.01 33.84
CA SER A 514 -1.51 -2.21 34.33
C SER A 514 -1.07 -0.87 34.93
N GLY A 515 -1.77 0.21 34.57
CA GLY A 515 -1.45 1.57 35.03
C GLY A 515 -0.36 2.28 34.23
N SER A 516 0.26 1.60 33.26
CA SER A 516 1.34 2.18 32.46
C SER A 516 0.84 3.17 31.41
N ILE A 517 1.59 4.26 31.25
CA ILE A 517 1.45 5.19 30.14
C ILE A 517 2.60 4.92 29.17
N TYR A 518 2.29 4.36 28.04
CA TYR A 518 3.25 4.15 26.96
C TYR A 518 3.39 5.41 26.13
N VAL A 519 4.63 5.75 25.76
CA VAL A 519 4.96 6.88 24.88
C VAL A 519 5.59 6.33 23.61
N LEU A 520 5.01 6.67 22.47
CA LEU A 520 5.53 6.23 21.19
C LEU A 520 6.65 7.14 20.69
N ASP A 521 7.67 6.54 20.08
CA ASP A 521 8.73 7.27 19.40
C ASP A 521 8.18 7.99 18.18
N MET A 522 8.13 9.30 18.27
CA MET A 522 7.62 10.16 17.19
C MET A 522 8.71 10.59 16.20
N GLY A 523 9.98 10.22 16.42
CA GLY A 523 11.10 10.69 15.63
C GLY A 523 11.29 12.21 15.74
N GLU A 524 11.79 12.83 14.67
CA GLU A 524 12.07 14.28 14.64
C GLU A 524 10.79 15.09 14.39
N PRO A 525 10.66 16.28 15.00
CA PRO A 525 9.55 17.19 14.73
C PRO A 525 9.65 17.78 13.32
N VAL A 526 8.50 18.01 12.70
CA VAL A 526 8.39 18.55 11.34
C VAL A 526 7.88 19.99 11.41
N LYS A 527 8.57 20.91 10.74
CA LYS A 527 8.09 22.29 10.55
C LYS A 527 6.88 22.31 9.64
N ILE A 528 5.77 22.87 10.11
CA ILE A 528 4.52 22.92 9.32
C ILE A 528 4.68 23.81 8.08
N MET A 529 5.54 24.83 8.14
CA MET A 529 5.89 25.66 6.99
C MET A 529 6.51 24.83 5.86
N ASP A 530 7.43 23.94 6.17
CA ASP A 530 8.11 23.11 5.16
C ASP A 530 7.12 22.09 4.56
N LEU A 531 6.28 21.49 5.39
CA LEU A 531 5.20 20.63 4.92
C LEU A 531 4.22 21.37 4.00
N ALA A 532 3.85 22.62 4.33
CA ALA A 532 2.99 23.45 3.47
C ALA A 532 3.65 23.72 2.11
N LYS A 533 4.94 24.07 2.10
CA LYS A 533 5.69 24.30 0.85
C LYS A 533 5.78 23.06 0.00
N GLN A 534 6.05 21.90 0.58
CA GLN A 534 6.09 20.61 -0.13
C GLN A 534 4.74 20.27 -0.74
N LEU A 535 3.64 20.43 0.01
CA LEU A 535 2.29 20.19 -0.51
C LEU A 535 1.93 21.16 -1.65
N ILE A 536 2.25 22.44 -1.54
CA ILE A 536 2.01 23.41 -2.60
C ILE A 536 2.72 22.98 -3.90
N ARG A 537 4.01 22.58 -3.82
CA ARG A 537 4.77 22.09 -4.97
C ARG A 537 4.18 20.78 -5.51
N PHE A 538 3.78 19.88 -4.63
CA PHE A 538 3.15 18.60 -5.02
C PHE A 538 1.89 18.81 -5.87
N TYR A 539 1.12 19.88 -5.59
CA TYR A 539 -0.05 20.25 -6.39
C TYR A 539 0.31 21.12 -7.63
N GLY A 540 1.59 21.29 -7.94
CA GLY A 540 2.05 21.99 -9.14
C GLY A 540 2.12 23.53 -9.02
N TYR A 541 2.08 24.05 -7.80
CA TYR A 541 2.21 25.47 -7.52
C TYR A 541 3.59 25.80 -6.93
N GLU A 542 3.99 27.08 -7.00
CA GLU A 542 5.25 27.57 -6.40
C GLU A 542 4.92 28.48 -5.20
N PRO A 543 5.40 28.15 -3.98
CA PRO A 543 5.13 28.92 -2.78
C PRO A 543 5.61 30.37 -2.90
N GLY A 544 4.73 31.32 -2.61
CA GLY A 544 5.03 32.76 -2.67
C GLY A 544 5.06 33.35 -4.08
N VAL A 545 4.83 32.57 -5.13
CA VAL A 545 4.76 33.04 -6.53
C VAL A 545 3.33 32.96 -7.04
N ASN A 546 2.75 31.78 -7.06
CA ASN A 546 1.38 31.55 -7.52
C ASN A 546 0.48 30.89 -6.47
N MET A 547 1.02 30.62 -5.25
CA MET A 547 0.30 30.14 -4.08
C MET A 547 0.88 30.78 -2.82
N ASP A 548 0.13 31.69 -2.20
CA ASP A 548 0.55 32.39 -0.98
C ASP A 548 0.38 31.53 0.28
N ILE A 549 1.28 31.76 1.25
CA ILE A 549 1.17 31.24 2.61
C ILE A 549 0.89 32.40 3.56
N LYS A 550 -0.24 32.36 4.27
CA LYS A 550 -0.66 33.41 5.20
C LYS A 550 -0.53 32.96 6.64
N ILE A 551 0.17 33.73 7.47
CA ILE A 551 0.22 33.51 8.92
C ILE A 551 -1.01 34.14 9.55
N VAL A 552 -1.80 33.36 10.33
CA VAL A 552 -3.09 33.80 10.91
C VAL A 552 -3.06 33.95 12.44
N GLY A 553 -1.95 33.59 13.10
CA GLY A 553 -1.79 33.59 14.55
C GLY A 553 -2.16 32.25 15.20
N LEU A 554 -1.56 31.98 16.39
CA LEU A 554 -1.86 30.79 17.18
C LEU A 554 -3.30 30.81 17.68
N ARG A 555 -3.93 29.65 17.67
CA ARG A 555 -5.29 29.47 18.19
C ARG A 555 -5.27 29.33 19.71
N PRO A 556 -6.38 29.66 20.42
CA PRO A 556 -6.49 29.38 21.84
C PRO A 556 -6.18 27.92 22.17
N GLY A 557 -5.34 27.70 23.17
CA GLY A 557 -4.89 26.36 23.58
C GLY A 557 -3.85 25.70 22.69
N GLU A 558 -3.38 26.37 21.60
CA GLU A 558 -2.36 25.83 20.69
C GLU A 558 -0.95 26.19 21.17
N LYS A 559 -0.05 25.18 21.24
CA LYS A 559 1.38 25.36 21.55
C LYS A 559 2.19 25.60 20.26
N LEU A 560 3.30 26.34 20.38
CA LEU A 560 4.27 26.45 19.31
C LEU A 560 5.02 25.12 19.08
N TYR A 561 5.42 24.48 20.17
CA TYR A 561 6.08 23.16 20.22
C TYR A 561 5.29 22.22 21.12
N GLU A 562 5.11 20.97 20.68
CA GLU A 562 4.47 19.93 21.50
C GLU A 562 5.52 19.08 22.20
N GLU A 563 5.18 18.61 23.40
CA GLU A 563 6.05 17.80 24.25
C GLU A 563 5.46 16.39 24.34
N LEU A 564 6.29 15.37 24.22
CA LEU A 564 5.86 13.96 24.37
C LEU A 564 5.89 13.51 25.83
N MET A 565 6.71 14.16 26.64
CA MET A 565 6.99 13.82 28.03
C MET A 565 7.17 15.10 28.86
N MET A 566 6.89 15.02 30.16
CA MET A 566 7.26 16.06 31.11
C MET A 566 8.74 15.93 31.43
N ASP A 567 9.38 17.04 31.89
CA ASP A 567 10.79 17.04 32.28
C ASP A 567 11.07 15.98 33.36
N GLU A 568 10.17 15.82 34.33
CA GLU A 568 10.28 14.81 35.39
C GLU A 568 10.13 13.36 34.90
N GLU A 569 9.47 13.16 33.75
CA GLU A 569 9.29 11.85 33.10
C GLU A 569 10.53 11.47 32.32
N GLN A 570 11.28 12.43 31.70
CA GLN A 570 12.42 12.15 30.83
C GLN A 570 13.53 11.37 31.53
N ASP A 571 13.92 11.76 32.73
CA ASP A 571 15.02 11.13 33.49
C ASP A 571 14.64 9.73 34.05
N LYS A 572 13.34 9.43 34.18
CA LYS A 572 12.83 8.20 34.77
C LYS A 572 12.18 7.25 33.78
N MET A 573 12.23 7.59 32.50
CA MET A 573 11.62 6.82 31.44
C MET A 573 12.30 5.44 31.29
N ARG A 574 11.49 4.39 31.16
CA ARG A 574 11.99 3.02 30.94
C ARG A 574 11.80 2.66 29.46
N ARG A 575 12.83 2.05 28.88
CA ARG A 575 12.71 1.40 27.55
C ARG A 575 11.95 0.09 27.70
N THR A 576 11.08 -0.20 26.74
CA THR A 576 10.48 -1.53 26.64
C THR A 576 11.37 -2.45 25.79
N VAL A 577 10.95 -3.69 25.62
CA VAL A 577 11.59 -4.62 24.66
C VAL A 577 11.40 -4.15 23.18
N HIS A 578 10.47 -3.25 22.94
CA HIS A 578 10.25 -2.66 21.62
C HIS A 578 10.91 -1.28 21.55
N ASN A 579 11.81 -1.09 20.56
CA ASN A 579 12.64 0.10 20.42
C ASN A 579 11.87 1.43 20.23
N LYS A 580 10.62 1.37 19.74
CA LYS A 580 9.77 2.55 19.50
C LYS A 580 8.70 2.78 20.58
N ILE A 581 8.73 2.04 21.71
CA ILE A 581 7.76 2.17 22.79
C ILE A 581 8.50 2.35 24.12
N PHE A 582 8.20 3.44 24.79
CA PHE A 582 8.75 3.78 26.10
C PHE A 582 7.64 3.77 27.15
N VAL A 583 8.00 3.69 28.44
CA VAL A 583 7.06 3.74 29.58
C VAL A 583 7.37 4.96 30.42
N ALA A 584 6.38 5.84 30.56
CA ALA A 584 6.46 6.95 31.48
C ALA A 584 6.39 6.45 32.96
N PRO A 585 7.09 7.09 33.88
CA PRO A 585 7.05 6.69 35.33
C PRO A 585 5.63 6.87 35.86
N PRO A 586 5.20 5.98 36.80
CA PRO A 586 3.92 6.12 37.46
C PRO A 586 3.92 7.38 38.35
N ARG A 587 2.78 8.07 38.39
CA ARG A 587 2.56 9.17 39.33
C ARG A 587 1.88 8.69 40.60
N ASN A 588 2.22 9.34 41.71
CA ASN A 588 1.50 9.17 42.94
C ASN A 588 0.27 10.06 42.95
N ILE A 589 -0.92 9.48 42.90
CA ILE A 589 -2.21 10.18 42.91
C ILE A 589 -2.89 9.88 44.24
N ASP A 590 -3.28 10.95 45.00
CA ASP A 590 -4.16 10.78 46.13
C ASP A 590 -5.56 10.41 45.64
N LEU A 591 -5.94 9.15 45.88
CA LEU A 591 -7.21 8.63 45.37
C LEU A 591 -8.42 9.33 46.03
N GLY A 592 -8.32 9.70 47.31
CA GLY A 592 -9.44 10.35 48.02
C GLY A 592 -9.72 11.73 47.45
N GLU A 593 -8.70 12.56 47.35
CA GLU A 593 -8.78 13.90 46.79
C GLU A 593 -9.19 13.85 45.31
N PHE A 594 -8.60 12.96 44.53
CA PHE A 594 -8.92 12.82 43.10
C PHE A 594 -10.38 12.47 42.83
N TYR A 595 -10.96 11.52 43.59
CA TYR A 595 -12.36 11.13 43.41
C TYR A 595 -13.33 12.21 43.90
N GLN A 596 -12.99 12.95 44.97
CA GLN A 596 -13.77 14.09 45.41
C GLN A 596 -13.82 15.18 44.35
N GLN A 597 -12.65 15.63 43.86
CA GLN A 597 -12.56 16.63 42.78
C GLN A 597 -13.26 16.17 41.49
N LEU A 598 -13.21 14.87 41.20
CA LEU A 598 -13.89 14.30 40.03
C LEU A 598 -15.43 14.37 40.17
N GLN A 599 -15.98 14.23 41.41
CA GLN A 599 -17.42 14.42 41.67
C GLN A 599 -17.84 15.86 41.52
N GLU A 600 -17.05 16.80 42.02
CA GLU A 600 -17.30 18.24 41.86
C GLU A 600 -17.30 18.63 40.35
N LEU A 601 -16.29 18.16 39.63
CA LEU A 601 -16.19 18.36 38.18
C LEU A 601 -17.40 17.76 37.41
N ALA A 602 -17.94 16.62 37.86
CA ALA A 602 -19.13 16.03 37.22
C ALA A 602 -20.34 16.96 37.34
N VAL A 603 -20.59 17.51 38.53
CA VAL A 603 -21.71 18.44 38.77
C VAL A 603 -21.54 19.71 37.94
N ALA A 604 -20.34 20.32 37.96
CA ALA A 604 -20.08 21.51 37.16
C ALA A 604 -20.25 21.26 35.63
N ALA A 605 -19.75 20.13 35.16
CA ALA A 605 -19.88 19.76 33.75
C ALA A 605 -21.34 19.52 33.35
N GLU A 606 -22.14 18.83 34.16
CA GLU A 606 -23.56 18.55 33.90
C GLU A 606 -24.37 19.85 33.71
N HIS A 607 -24.10 20.85 34.54
CA HIS A 607 -24.76 22.15 34.50
C HIS A 607 -24.13 23.12 33.46
N ASN A 608 -23.07 22.72 32.74
CA ASN A 608 -22.27 23.58 31.85
C ASN A 608 -21.76 24.85 32.56
N ASP A 609 -21.29 24.69 33.81
CA ASP A 609 -20.84 25.79 34.65
C ASP A 609 -19.50 26.36 34.15
N ASP A 610 -19.32 27.66 34.24
CA ASP A 610 -18.09 28.36 33.84
C ASP A 610 -16.86 27.92 34.69
N SER A 611 -17.07 27.41 35.91
CA SER A 611 -16.02 26.90 36.81
C SER A 611 -15.34 25.61 36.32
N VAL A 612 -15.84 24.95 35.28
CA VAL A 612 -15.27 23.71 34.73
C VAL A 612 -13.77 23.85 34.44
N VAL A 613 -13.34 24.96 33.91
CA VAL A 613 -11.91 25.17 33.56
C VAL A 613 -11.05 25.40 34.78
N GLU A 614 -11.56 26.08 35.79
CA GLU A 614 -10.89 26.31 37.06
C GLU A 614 -10.72 24.97 37.82
N GLN A 615 -11.76 24.13 37.84
CA GLN A 615 -11.69 22.80 38.42
C GLN A 615 -10.71 21.88 37.65
N LEU A 616 -10.67 21.94 36.33
CA LEU A 616 -9.66 21.26 35.57
C LEU A 616 -8.23 21.68 35.93
N ALA A 617 -7.99 22.99 36.17
CA ALA A 617 -6.70 23.50 36.58
C ALA A 617 -6.30 23.07 38.02
N GLN A 618 -7.29 22.91 38.91
CA GLN A 618 -7.05 22.37 40.27
C GLN A 618 -6.64 20.89 40.20
N MET A 619 -7.34 20.07 39.37
CA MET A 619 -7.06 18.65 39.23
C MET A 619 -5.77 18.37 38.50
N VAL A 620 -5.37 19.25 37.57
CA VAL A 620 -4.15 19.13 36.76
C VAL A 620 -3.30 20.38 36.92
N PRO A 621 -2.43 20.45 37.95
CA PRO A 621 -1.63 21.66 38.26
C PRO A 621 -0.71 22.13 37.13
N THR A 622 -0.38 21.25 36.16
CA THR A 622 0.41 21.60 34.98
C THR A 622 -0.44 22.21 33.85
N PHE A 623 -1.75 22.31 34.02
CA PHE A 623 -2.64 22.92 33.05
C PHE A 623 -2.58 24.46 33.15
N THR A 624 -2.18 25.11 32.06
CA THR A 624 -2.10 26.57 31.94
C THR A 624 -3.07 27.03 30.86
N PRO A 625 -4.34 27.35 31.18
CA PRO A 625 -5.35 27.73 30.19
C PRO A 625 -5.01 29.06 29.53
N THR A 626 -5.03 29.12 28.19
CA THR A 626 -4.79 30.34 27.40
C THR A 626 -6.12 30.89 26.86
N ARG A 627 -6.95 31.50 27.74
CA ARG A 627 -8.32 31.93 27.39
C ARG A 627 -8.46 33.37 26.88
N GLU A 628 -7.38 34.15 26.82
CA GLU A 628 -7.48 35.61 26.62
C GLU A 628 -8.03 36.05 25.23
N ASN A 629 -8.25 35.16 24.25
CA ASN A 629 -8.74 35.53 22.92
C ASN A 629 -9.67 34.50 22.29
N LEU A 630 -10.81 34.19 22.94
CA LEU A 630 -11.89 33.40 22.34
C LEU A 630 -12.70 34.19 21.29
N LYS A 631 -12.04 34.72 20.26
CA LYS A 631 -12.69 35.14 19.01
C LYS A 631 -12.32 34.14 17.93
N LEU A 632 -13.29 33.31 17.54
CA LEU A 632 -13.18 32.47 16.36
C LEU A 632 -13.21 33.31 15.09
#